data_e59244c891325c5656043f0efeffddfc
#
_entry.id   e59244c891325c5656043f0efeffddfc
#
_cell.length_a   1.000
_cell.length_b   1.000
_cell.length_c   1.000
_cell.angle_alpha   90.00
_cell.angle_beta   90.00
_cell.angle_gamma   90.00
#
_symmetry.space_group_name_H-M   'P 1'
#
loop_
_entity.id
_entity.type
_entity.pdbx_description
1 polymer ?
#
loop_
_entity_poly.entity_id
_entity_poly.type
_entity_poly.pdbx_seq_one_letter_code
_entity_poly.pdbx_strand_id
1 'polypeptide(L)'
;MSEQGANKTVADDGTVSFKKDRLEIGLRPMTDAELNRRFSSYEAYGGGSPNPYTFGGSTVFRTGETPQRFTVFLASLSNYQYPKVYLDPSRVYITTSNGRKYYALNFEQLSTYYRRYIRGGTGGNDPGVSGNAHYLLKEREGILKATMFVDEVVFSAQELEGYLVFEPIAPDVNELTVHIPDVVVRYDYKGDPIENLNVEIHFEREVGRIYPDGSKIPNSNRRMAHDPTPGAD
;
A
#
# COMPACT_ATOMS: atom_id res chain seq x y z
N MET A 1 2.71 14.70 -13.88
CA MET A 1 2.17 13.33 -14.09
C MET A 1 3.16 12.60 -14.96
N SER A 2 3.70 11.49 -14.47
CA SER A 2 4.61 10.66 -15.27
C SER A 2 3.88 10.05 -16.46
N GLU A 3 4.55 9.99 -17.62
CA GLU A 3 4.04 9.31 -18.82
C GLU A 3 3.85 7.82 -18.50
N GLN A 4 2.60 7.36 -18.46
CA GLN A 4 2.27 5.98 -18.07
C GLN A 4 2.51 4.95 -19.17
N GLY A 5 2.81 5.37 -20.40
CA GLY A 5 2.95 4.48 -21.57
C GLY A 5 1.60 3.99 -22.13
N ALA A 6 1.68 3.13 -23.13
CA ALA A 6 0.52 2.64 -23.86
C ALA A 6 -0.46 1.85 -22.97
N ASN A 7 -1.76 1.94 -23.29
CA ASN A 7 -2.85 1.22 -22.61
C ASN A 7 -3.09 1.60 -21.15
N LYS A 8 -2.64 2.77 -20.70
CA LYS A 8 -2.84 3.25 -19.34
C LYS A 8 -3.54 4.59 -19.32
N THR A 9 -4.44 4.76 -18.36
CA THR A 9 -5.18 6.00 -18.13
C THR A 9 -5.04 6.39 -16.65
N VAL A 10 -5.00 7.69 -16.40
CA VAL A 10 -4.95 8.24 -15.03
C VAL A 10 -6.27 8.95 -14.77
N ALA A 11 -6.94 8.59 -13.70
CA ALA A 11 -8.16 9.26 -13.24
C ALA A 11 -7.83 10.39 -12.26
N ASP A 12 -8.80 11.28 -12.03
CA ASP A 12 -8.64 12.47 -11.15
C ASP A 12 -8.39 12.10 -9.67
N ASP A 13 -8.83 10.92 -9.24
CA ASP A 13 -8.60 10.39 -7.89
C ASP A 13 -7.20 9.75 -7.70
N GLY A 14 -6.36 9.81 -8.72
CA GLY A 14 -5.03 9.21 -8.73
C GLY A 14 -5.00 7.71 -9.10
N THR A 15 -6.14 7.12 -9.46
CA THR A 15 -6.19 5.75 -9.98
C THR A 15 -5.51 5.70 -11.34
N VAL A 16 -4.57 4.78 -11.49
CA VAL A 16 -3.97 4.44 -12.79
C VAL A 16 -4.51 3.10 -13.22
N SER A 17 -5.18 3.07 -14.37
CA SER A 17 -5.77 1.86 -14.94
C SER A 17 -4.99 1.42 -16.17
N PHE A 18 -4.56 0.15 -16.18
CA PHE A 18 -4.10 -0.55 -17.36
C PHE A 18 -5.31 -1.22 -18.03
N LYS A 19 -5.46 -1.04 -19.36
CA LYS A 19 -6.56 -1.61 -20.13
C LYS A 19 -6.01 -2.42 -21.32
N LYS A 20 -6.46 -3.66 -21.42
CA LYS A 20 -6.25 -4.51 -22.60
C LYS A 20 -7.60 -5.11 -23.00
N ASP A 21 -8.11 -4.70 -24.15
CA ASP A 21 -9.46 -5.06 -24.59
C ASP A 21 -10.51 -4.63 -23.54
N ARG A 22 -11.20 -5.57 -22.93
CA ARG A 22 -12.17 -5.34 -21.83
C ARG A 22 -11.68 -5.87 -20.47
N LEU A 23 -10.39 -6.11 -20.35
CA LEU A 23 -9.72 -6.33 -19.06
C LEU A 23 -9.17 -5.01 -18.56
N GLU A 24 -9.47 -4.66 -17.33
CA GLU A 24 -8.95 -3.48 -16.66
C GLU A 24 -8.32 -3.86 -15.33
N ILE A 25 -7.10 -3.37 -15.09
CA ILE A 25 -6.40 -3.49 -13.81
C ILE A 25 -6.10 -2.08 -13.32
N GLY A 26 -6.74 -1.68 -12.22
CA GLY A 26 -6.59 -0.38 -11.60
C GLY A 26 -5.74 -0.45 -10.34
N LEU A 27 -4.91 0.57 -10.12
CA LEU A 27 -4.20 0.79 -8.87
C LEU A 27 -4.37 2.23 -8.42
N ARG A 28 -4.74 2.43 -7.17
CA ARG A 28 -4.85 3.74 -6.54
C ARG A 28 -4.04 3.79 -5.25
N PRO A 29 -3.08 4.71 -5.12
CA PRO A 29 -2.37 4.90 -3.86
C PRO A 29 -3.34 5.42 -2.80
N MET A 30 -3.30 4.83 -1.60
CA MET A 30 -4.15 5.22 -0.48
C MET A 30 -3.36 6.07 0.51
N THR A 31 -3.92 7.19 0.91
CA THR A 31 -3.38 8.00 1.99
C THR A 31 -3.84 7.50 3.36
N ASP A 32 -3.03 7.74 4.41
CA ASP A 32 -3.42 7.40 5.78
C ASP A 32 -4.74 8.09 6.19
N ALA A 33 -4.98 9.32 5.71
CA ALA A 33 -6.21 10.05 5.97
C ALA A 33 -7.45 9.37 5.35
N GLU A 34 -7.34 8.82 4.14
CA GLU A 34 -8.41 8.07 3.49
C GLU A 34 -8.67 6.73 4.20
N LEU A 35 -7.61 6.01 4.54
CA LEU A 35 -7.70 4.75 5.28
C LEU A 35 -8.32 4.97 6.67
N ASN A 36 -7.94 6.04 7.38
CA ASN A 36 -8.51 6.38 8.67
C ASN A 36 -10.00 6.75 8.55
N ARG A 37 -10.41 7.48 7.53
CA ARG A 37 -11.84 7.76 7.28
C ARG A 37 -12.65 6.50 6.94
N ARG A 38 -12.09 5.59 6.16
CA ARG A 38 -12.78 4.34 5.78
C ARG A 38 -12.97 3.41 6.96
N PHE A 39 -12.07 3.44 7.94
CA PHE A 39 -12.11 2.62 9.14
C PHE A 39 -12.41 3.41 10.43
N SER A 40 -12.98 4.63 10.31
CA SER A 40 -13.24 5.54 11.43
C SER A 40 -14.25 5.01 12.46
N SER A 41 -15.20 4.17 12.04
CA SER A 41 -16.17 3.55 12.93
C SER A 41 -15.56 2.64 14.00
N TYR A 42 -14.30 2.32 13.85
CA TYR A 42 -13.54 1.47 14.77
C TYR A 42 -12.68 2.27 15.77
N GLU A 43 -12.65 3.60 15.71
CA GLU A 43 -11.85 4.44 16.62
C GLU A 43 -12.43 4.59 18.03
N ALA A 44 -13.63 4.08 18.29
CA ALA A 44 -14.37 4.31 19.54
C ALA A 44 -13.80 3.62 20.79
N TYR A 45 -12.79 2.78 20.66
CA TYR A 45 -12.22 2.05 21.78
C TYR A 45 -10.83 2.60 22.14
N GLY A 46 -10.80 3.55 23.08
CA GLY A 46 -9.59 4.19 23.57
C GLY A 46 -8.48 3.21 23.99
N GLY A 47 -7.48 3.01 23.14
CA GLY A 47 -6.35 2.12 23.41
C GLY A 47 -5.58 1.68 22.17
N GLY A 48 -5.99 2.04 20.99
CA GLY A 48 -5.32 1.74 19.75
C GLY A 48 -6.29 1.62 18.59
N SER A 49 -5.97 2.22 17.46
CA SER A 49 -6.80 2.12 16.27
C SER A 49 -6.86 0.67 15.77
N PRO A 50 -8.03 0.10 15.53
CA PRO A 50 -8.17 -1.22 14.90
C PRO A 50 -7.83 -1.19 13.41
N ASN A 51 -7.66 0.00 12.81
CA ASN A 51 -7.23 0.14 11.44
C ASN A 51 -5.88 -0.59 11.25
N PRO A 52 -5.83 -1.68 10.45
CA PRO A 52 -4.59 -2.44 10.29
C PRO A 52 -3.60 -1.78 9.33
N TYR A 53 -3.96 -0.70 8.66
CA TYR A 53 -3.14 -0.09 7.61
C TYR A 53 -2.35 1.12 8.09
N THR A 54 -2.79 1.76 9.18
CA THR A 54 -2.19 2.99 9.71
C THR A 54 -1.96 2.92 11.21
N PHE A 55 -1.31 3.94 11.77
CA PHE A 55 -1.24 4.14 13.21
C PHE A 55 -2.43 4.93 13.76
N GLY A 56 -3.46 5.21 12.95
CA GLY A 56 -4.57 6.09 13.31
C GLY A 56 -4.08 7.52 13.56
N GLY A 57 -4.61 8.16 14.59
CA GLY A 57 -4.18 9.49 15.03
C GLY A 57 -2.94 9.52 15.93
N SER A 58 -2.23 8.40 16.09
CA SER A 58 -1.04 8.33 16.96
C SER A 58 0.12 9.14 16.39
N THR A 59 0.67 10.05 17.18
CA THR A 59 1.84 10.86 16.80
C THR A 59 3.05 10.49 17.64
N VAL A 60 4.23 10.65 17.06
CA VAL A 60 5.50 10.52 17.80
C VAL A 60 5.67 11.75 18.68
N PHE A 61 5.78 11.55 20.01
CA PHE A 61 5.84 12.63 20.99
C PHE A 61 6.94 13.68 20.73
N ARG A 62 8.08 13.26 20.15
CA ARG A 62 9.22 14.16 19.88
C ARG A 62 9.04 15.02 18.63
N THR A 63 8.37 14.53 17.59
CA THR A 63 8.28 15.20 16.28
C THR A 63 6.88 15.70 15.97
N GLY A 64 5.85 15.22 16.69
CA GLY A 64 4.45 15.48 16.36
C GLY A 64 3.98 14.85 15.05
N GLU A 65 4.86 14.06 14.40
CA GLU A 65 4.56 13.41 13.12
C GLU A 65 3.87 12.07 13.33
N THR A 66 2.94 11.72 12.48
CA THR A 66 2.38 10.37 12.42
C THR A 66 3.25 9.54 11.46
N PRO A 67 3.94 8.51 11.94
CA PRO A 67 4.73 7.67 11.04
C PRO A 67 3.82 6.87 10.12
N GLN A 68 4.24 6.66 8.89
CA GLN A 68 3.56 5.75 7.97
C GLN A 68 3.78 4.30 8.44
N ARG A 69 2.69 3.54 8.59
CA ARG A 69 2.78 2.13 8.99
C ARG A 69 3.06 1.22 7.80
N PHE A 70 2.33 1.41 6.72
CA PHE A 70 2.44 0.68 5.47
C PHE A 70 2.25 1.60 4.28
N THR A 71 2.73 1.18 3.12
CA THR A 71 2.31 1.76 1.85
C THR A 71 1.19 0.88 1.30
N VAL A 72 0.04 1.48 1.00
CA VAL A 72 -1.17 0.75 0.63
C VAL A 72 -1.67 1.25 -0.73
N PHE A 73 -2.02 0.32 -1.60
CA PHE A 73 -2.73 0.58 -2.84
C PHE A 73 -4.07 -0.14 -2.84
N LEU A 74 -5.10 0.53 -3.31
CA LEU A 74 -6.34 -0.12 -3.69
C LEU A 74 -6.15 -0.67 -5.09
N ALA A 75 -6.23 -1.99 -5.23
CA ALA A 75 -6.15 -2.69 -6.50
C ALA A 75 -7.55 -3.12 -6.94
N SER A 76 -7.85 -2.98 -8.22
CA SER A 76 -9.07 -3.46 -8.83
C SER A 76 -8.76 -4.27 -10.09
N LEU A 77 -9.51 -5.34 -10.32
CA LEU A 77 -9.41 -6.19 -11.49
C LEU A 77 -10.83 -6.40 -12.03
N SER A 78 -11.13 -5.85 -13.21
CA SER A 78 -12.41 -6.00 -13.88
C SER A 78 -12.22 -6.84 -15.16
N ASN A 79 -12.83 -8.01 -15.21
CA ASN A 79 -12.70 -8.94 -16.34
C ASN A 79 -14.00 -9.07 -17.13
N TYR A 80 -14.07 -8.37 -18.26
CA TYR A 80 -15.20 -8.48 -19.22
C TYR A 80 -14.78 -9.07 -20.57
N GLN A 81 -13.56 -9.64 -20.66
CA GLN A 81 -13.00 -10.14 -21.89
C GLN A 81 -12.70 -11.64 -21.87
N TYR A 82 -12.01 -12.09 -20.83
CA TYR A 82 -11.45 -13.44 -20.76
C TYR A 82 -12.36 -14.39 -19.97
N PRO A 83 -12.41 -15.68 -20.29
CA PRO A 83 -13.20 -16.65 -19.51
C PRO A 83 -12.83 -16.65 -18.02
N LYS A 84 -11.54 -16.54 -17.72
CA LYS A 84 -10.98 -16.38 -16.37
C LYS A 84 -9.64 -15.65 -16.42
N VAL A 85 -9.38 -14.85 -15.41
CA VAL A 85 -8.11 -14.13 -15.19
C VAL A 85 -7.62 -14.46 -13.79
N TYR A 86 -6.31 -14.60 -13.64
CA TYR A 86 -5.68 -14.84 -12.35
C TYR A 86 -4.53 -13.87 -12.13
N LEU A 87 -4.54 -13.20 -10.99
CA LEU A 87 -3.50 -12.32 -10.51
C LEU A 87 -3.06 -12.78 -9.13
N ASP A 88 -1.81 -13.17 -9.00
CA ASP A 88 -1.21 -13.56 -7.72
C ASP A 88 -0.71 -12.30 -6.97
N PRO A 89 -1.40 -11.86 -5.90
CA PRO A 89 -0.99 -10.67 -5.16
C PRO A 89 0.36 -10.83 -4.48
N SER A 90 0.79 -12.04 -4.16
CA SER A 90 2.08 -12.29 -3.49
C SER A 90 3.29 -12.03 -4.40
N ARG A 91 3.09 -12.00 -5.71
CA ARG A 91 4.12 -11.71 -6.70
C ARG A 91 4.24 -10.23 -7.06
N VAL A 92 3.29 -9.42 -6.62
CA VAL A 92 3.31 -7.98 -6.84
C VAL A 92 4.45 -7.35 -6.03
N TYR A 93 5.20 -6.46 -6.66
CA TYR A 93 6.29 -5.75 -6.01
C TYR A 93 6.44 -4.31 -6.52
N ILE A 94 7.09 -3.50 -5.71
CA ILE A 94 7.44 -2.11 -6.05
C ILE A 94 8.94 -2.03 -6.25
N THR A 95 9.37 -1.30 -7.28
CA THR A 95 10.74 -0.81 -7.43
C THR A 95 10.75 0.70 -7.29
N THR A 96 11.81 1.24 -6.72
CA THR A 96 11.97 2.67 -6.46
C THR A 96 13.14 3.25 -7.24
N SER A 97 13.16 4.56 -7.46
CA SER A 97 14.23 5.27 -8.19
C SER A 97 15.62 5.05 -7.59
N ASN A 98 15.73 4.70 -6.30
CA ASN A 98 16.99 4.37 -5.65
C ASN A 98 17.33 2.87 -5.66
N GLY A 99 16.60 2.05 -6.45
CA GLY A 99 16.87 0.63 -6.66
C GLY A 99 16.36 -0.32 -5.57
N ARG A 100 15.64 0.18 -4.56
CA ARG A 100 15.03 -0.68 -3.54
C ARG A 100 13.83 -1.43 -4.11
N LYS A 101 13.58 -2.62 -3.56
CA LYS A 101 12.46 -3.48 -3.94
C LYS A 101 11.62 -3.84 -2.72
N TYR A 102 10.29 -3.68 -2.83
CA TYR A 102 9.32 -3.97 -1.78
C TYR A 102 8.31 -4.96 -2.34
N TYR A 103 8.11 -6.10 -1.66
CA TYR A 103 7.12 -7.11 -2.05
C TYR A 103 5.80 -6.87 -1.32
N ALA A 104 4.69 -7.22 -1.96
CA ALA A 104 3.40 -7.20 -1.31
C ALA A 104 3.38 -8.18 -0.12
N LEU A 105 2.85 -7.71 1.00
CA LEU A 105 2.70 -8.49 2.22
C LEU A 105 1.39 -9.29 2.16
N ASN A 106 1.48 -10.56 2.47
CA ASN A 106 0.30 -11.42 2.56
C ASN A 106 -0.33 -11.34 3.97
N PHE A 107 -1.52 -11.96 4.10
CA PHE A 107 -2.26 -11.98 5.36
C PHE A 107 -1.45 -12.57 6.53
N GLU A 108 -0.69 -13.65 6.31
CA GLU A 108 0.08 -14.31 7.36
C GLU A 108 1.23 -13.43 7.88
N GLN A 109 1.91 -12.72 6.98
CA GLN A 109 2.96 -11.77 7.31
C GLN A 109 2.40 -10.62 8.15
N LEU A 110 1.26 -10.04 7.75
CA LEU A 110 0.59 -8.97 8.49
C LEU A 110 0.05 -9.46 9.85
N SER A 111 -0.55 -10.62 9.92
CA SER A 111 -0.99 -11.23 11.20
C SER A 111 0.20 -11.46 12.14
N THR A 112 1.32 -11.95 11.61
CA THR A 112 2.56 -12.13 12.37
C THR A 112 3.14 -10.80 12.85
N TYR A 113 3.13 -9.76 12.00
CA TYR A 113 3.52 -8.40 12.38
C TYR A 113 2.70 -7.90 13.58
N TYR A 114 1.36 -8.06 13.54
CA TYR A 114 0.49 -7.61 14.63
C TYR A 114 0.69 -8.39 15.92
N ARG A 115 0.91 -9.70 15.85
CA ARG A 115 1.23 -10.52 17.03
C ARG A 115 2.53 -10.06 17.70
N ARG A 116 3.55 -9.71 16.93
CA ARG A 116 4.80 -9.17 17.45
C ARG A 116 4.64 -7.76 18.03
N TYR A 117 3.89 -6.92 17.34
CA TYR A 117 3.61 -5.55 17.76
C TYR A 117 2.88 -5.50 19.10
N ILE A 118 1.89 -6.36 19.31
CA ILE A 118 1.18 -6.47 20.59
C ILE A 118 2.11 -6.97 21.70
N ARG A 119 2.95 -7.96 21.43
CA ARG A 119 3.91 -8.47 22.41
C ARG A 119 5.00 -7.46 22.76
N GLY A 120 5.47 -6.67 21.80
CA GLY A 120 6.51 -5.66 22.01
C GLY A 120 6.03 -4.40 22.72
N GLY A 121 4.73 -4.06 22.59
CA GLY A 121 4.13 -2.88 23.23
C GLY A 121 3.83 -3.02 24.72
N THR A 122 3.84 -4.24 25.26
CA THR A 122 3.53 -4.54 26.67
C THR A 122 4.76 -4.57 27.60
N GLY A 123 5.91 -4.02 27.18
CA GLY A 123 7.04 -3.80 28.08
C GLY A 123 7.50 -5.04 28.87
N GLY A 124 7.71 -6.15 28.19
CA GLY A 124 8.55 -7.27 28.67
C GLY A 124 8.13 -8.09 29.91
N ASN A 125 7.07 -7.71 30.62
CA ASN A 125 6.70 -8.36 31.88
C ASN A 125 5.27 -8.90 31.99
N ASP A 126 4.51 -8.93 30.90
CA ASP A 126 3.15 -9.45 30.95
C ASP A 126 3.08 -10.84 30.31
N PRO A 127 2.85 -11.92 31.09
CA PRO A 127 2.71 -13.28 30.55
C PRO A 127 1.38 -13.52 29.85
N GLY A 128 0.49 -12.55 29.77
CA GLY A 128 -0.79 -12.60 29.09
C GLY A 128 -1.02 -11.36 28.22
N VAL A 129 -1.24 -11.60 26.94
CA VAL A 129 -1.87 -10.58 26.09
C VAL A 129 -3.18 -10.18 26.78
N SER A 130 -3.30 -8.93 27.26
CA SER A 130 -4.53 -8.48 27.92
C SER A 130 -5.72 -8.76 27.01
N GLY A 131 -6.90 -9.04 27.56
CA GLY A 131 -8.10 -9.37 26.79
C GLY A 131 -8.35 -8.35 25.66
N ASN A 132 -8.12 -7.05 25.92
CA ASN A 132 -8.26 -5.97 24.94
C ASN A 132 -7.26 -6.07 23.77
N ALA A 133 -6.01 -6.48 24.03
CA ALA A 133 -5.00 -6.64 22.97
C ALA A 133 -5.33 -7.84 22.06
N HIS A 134 -5.91 -8.90 22.63
CA HIS A 134 -6.40 -10.04 21.84
C HIS A 134 -7.60 -9.65 20.97
N TYR A 135 -8.55 -8.89 21.50
CA TYR A 135 -9.67 -8.36 20.75
C TYR A 135 -9.20 -7.51 19.58
N LEU A 136 -8.30 -6.57 19.84
CA LEU A 136 -7.74 -5.70 18.81
C LEU A 136 -7.01 -6.49 17.71
N LEU A 137 -6.29 -7.56 18.07
CA LEU A 137 -5.67 -8.45 17.09
C LEU A 137 -6.72 -9.11 16.19
N LYS A 138 -7.76 -9.69 16.79
CA LYS A 138 -8.84 -10.35 16.04
C LYS A 138 -9.60 -9.41 15.12
N GLU A 139 -9.83 -8.21 15.58
CA GLU A 139 -10.48 -7.17 14.80
C GLU A 139 -9.63 -6.76 13.59
N ARG A 140 -8.32 -6.53 13.77
CA ARG A 140 -7.37 -6.27 12.68
C ARG A 140 -7.29 -7.43 11.69
N GLU A 141 -7.18 -8.67 12.18
CA GLU A 141 -7.20 -9.87 11.32
C GLU A 141 -8.52 -9.98 10.54
N GLY A 142 -9.66 -9.63 11.15
CA GLY A 142 -10.96 -9.58 10.48
C GLY A 142 -11.02 -8.56 9.36
N ILE A 143 -10.53 -7.33 9.61
CA ILE A 143 -10.47 -6.27 8.60
C ILE A 143 -9.54 -6.69 7.45
N LEU A 144 -8.35 -7.19 7.76
CA LEU A 144 -7.41 -7.66 6.74
C LEU A 144 -8.03 -8.72 5.83
N LYS A 145 -8.67 -9.74 6.39
CA LYS A 145 -9.35 -10.79 5.62
C LYS A 145 -10.45 -10.26 4.70
N ALA A 146 -11.17 -9.24 5.16
CA ALA A 146 -12.29 -8.68 4.42
C ALA A 146 -11.88 -7.66 3.34
N THR A 147 -10.66 -7.11 3.43
CA THR A 147 -10.29 -5.94 2.61
C THR A 147 -9.00 -6.08 1.82
N MET A 148 -8.15 -7.07 2.10
CA MET A 148 -6.97 -7.35 1.27
C MET A 148 -7.38 -7.89 -0.09
N PHE A 149 -6.57 -7.59 -1.09
CA PHE A 149 -6.72 -8.23 -2.40
C PHE A 149 -6.47 -9.73 -2.27
N VAL A 150 -7.46 -10.52 -2.64
CA VAL A 150 -7.45 -11.98 -2.46
C VAL A 150 -6.84 -12.69 -3.66
N ASP A 151 -6.26 -13.84 -3.39
CA ASP A 151 -5.70 -14.76 -4.38
C ASP A 151 -6.83 -15.62 -4.97
N GLU A 152 -7.62 -15.03 -5.86
CA GLU A 152 -8.77 -15.69 -6.48
C GLU A 152 -8.80 -15.53 -7.99
N VAL A 153 -9.42 -16.49 -8.68
CA VAL A 153 -9.68 -16.42 -10.11
C VAL A 153 -10.89 -15.53 -10.36
N VAL A 154 -10.73 -14.54 -11.23
CA VAL A 154 -11.81 -13.62 -11.65
C VAL A 154 -12.38 -14.09 -12.98
N PHE A 155 -13.62 -14.57 -12.96
CA PHE A 155 -14.31 -15.03 -14.16
C PHE A 155 -14.85 -13.86 -14.99
N SER A 156 -15.30 -14.17 -16.20
CA SER A 156 -15.92 -13.18 -17.08
C SER A 156 -17.11 -12.50 -16.42
N ALA A 157 -17.20 -11.18 -16.60
CA ALA A 157 -18.19 -10.29 -15.98
C ALA A 157 -18.08 -10.18 -14.45
N GLN A 158 -16.92 -10.51 -13.86
CA GLN A 158 -16.65 -10.30 -12.46
C GLN A 158 -15.62 -9.19 -12.23
N GLU A 159 -15.70 -8.61 -11.07
CA GLU A 159 -14.77 -7.61 -10.54
C GLU A 159 -14.26 -8.05 -9.18
N LEU A 160 -13.00 -7.76 -8.91
CA LEU A 160 -12.34 -8.00 -7.64
C LEU A 160 -11.65 -6.70 -7.21
N GLU A 161 -11.84 -6.31 -5.97
CA GLU A 161 -11.17 -5.13 -5.38
C GLU A 161 -10.60 -5.51 -4.02
N GLY A 162 -9.43 -4.97 -3.70
CA GLY A 162 -8.83 -5.15 -2.39
C GLY A 162 -7.53 -4.38 -2.23
N TYR A 163 -6.99 -4.38 -1.02
CA TYR A 163 -5.75 -3.67 -0.72
C TYR A 163 -4.52 -4.54 -0.96
N LEU A 164 -3.56 -3.99 -1.69
CA LEU A 164 -2.17 -4.45 -1.73
C LEU A 164 -1.37 -3.65 -0.69
N VAL A 165 -0.70 -4.34 0.21
CA VAL A 165 0.00 -3.75 1.35
C VAL A 165 1.49 -4.02 1.22
N PHE A 166 2.30 -2.98 1.40
CA PHE A 166 3.76 -3.06 1.34
C PHE A 166 4.36 -2.45 2.61
N GLU A 167 5.60 -2.82 2.92
CA GLU A 167 6.36 -2.07 3.92
C GLU A 167 6.40 -0.57 3.59
N PRO A 168 6.55 0.31 4.60
CA PRO A 168 6.58 1.75 4.36
C PRO A 168 7.76 2.09 3.45
N ILE A 169 7.46 2.76 2.34
CA ILE A 169 8.49 3.21 1.40
C ILE A 169 9.27 4.35 2.05
N ALA A 170 10.59 4.28 1.94
CA ALA A 170 11.49 5.26 2.52
C ALA A 170 11.13 6.70 2.09
N PRO A 171 11.23 7.68 3.01
CA PRO A 171 10.75 9.04 2.78
C PRO A 171 11.57 9.83 1.72
N ASP A 172 12.70 9.31 1.31
CA ASP A 172 13.57 9.87 0.27
C ASP A 172 13.17 9.49 -1.16
N VAL A 173 12.21 8.58 -1.32
CA VAL A 173 11.74 8.08 -2.60
C VAL A 173 10.61 8.96 -3.14
N ASN A 174 10.77 9.53 -4.31
CA ASN A 174 9.78 10.33 -5.02
C ASN A 174 9.13 9.59 -6.21
N GLU A 175 9.82 8.60 -6.77
CA GLU A 175 9.34 7.82 -7.91
C GLU A 175 9.36 6.34 -7.59
N LEU A 176 8.28 5.67 -7.94
CA LEU A 176 8.13 4.23 -7.76
C LEU A 176 7.36 3.60 -8.93
N THR A 177 7.64 2.35 -9.18
CA THR A 177 6.93 1.53 -10.16
C THR A 177 6.36 0.31 -9.47
N VAL A 178 5.06 0.10 -9.58
CA VAL A 178 4.40 -1.13 -9.15
C VAL A 178 4.40 -2.11 -10.30
N HIS A 179 4.94 -3.29 -10.06
CA HIS A 179 4.99 -4.40 -11.02
C HIS A 179 3.98 -5.45 -10.62
N ILE A 180 3.11 -5.80 -11.56
CA ILE A 180 2.13 -6.89 -11.45
C ILE A 180 2.53 -7.92 -12.52
N PRO A 181 3.40 -8.88 -12.17
CA PRO A 181 3.89 -9.88 -13.11
C PRO A 181 2.89 -11.01 -13.30
N ASP A 182 2.98 -11.68 -14.45
CA ASP A 182 2.34 -12.95 -14.75
C ASP A 182 0.83 -12.99 -14.51
N VAL A 183 0.12 -11.92 -14.84
CA VAL A 183 -1.34 -11.95 -14.86
C VAL A 183 -1.80 -12.93 -15.93
N VAL A 184 -2.32 -14.09 -15.54
CA VAL A 184 -2.71 -15.15 -16.47
C VAL A 184 -4.08 -14.82 -17.06
N VAL A 185 -4.13 -14.70 -18.38
CA VAL A 185 -5.37 -14.34 -19.12
C VAL A 185 -5.89 -15.45 -20.02
N ARG A 186 -5.04 -16.43 -20.36
CA ARG A 186 -5.46 -17.58 -21.16
C ARG A 186 -4.84 -18.88 -20.64
N TYR A 187 -5.61 -19.94 -20.76
CA TYR A 187 -5.25 -21.28 -20.30
C TYR A 187 -5.48 -22.26 -21.43
N ASP A 188 -4.72 -23.34 -21.44
CA ASP A 188 -4.95 -24.48 -22.30
C ASP A 188 -6.13 -25.35 -21.81
N TYR A 189 -6.38 -26.44 -22.52
CA TYR A 189 -7.46 -27.39 -22.18
C TYR A 189 -7.18 -28.20 -20.91
N LYS A 190 -5.93 -28.20 -20.42
CA LYS A 190 -5.53 -28.84 -19.15
C LYS A 190 -5.61 -27.89 -17.97
N GLY A 191 -5.75 -26.60 -18.24
CA GLY A 191 -5.75 -25.55 -17.24
C GLY A 191 -4.39 -24.91 -17.00
N ASP A 192 -3.39 -25.22 -17.83
CA ASP A 192 -2.06 -24.61 -17.75
C ASP A 192 -2.07 -23.21 -18.38
N PRO A 193 -1.33 -22.22 -17.80
CA PRO A 193 -1.22 -20.88 -18.35
C PRO A 193 -0.52 -20.89 -19.72
N ILE A 194 -1.12 -20.22 -20.73
CA ILE A 194 -0.54 -20.08 -22.08
C ILE A 194 -0.32 -18.62 -22.50
N GLU A 195 -0.96 -17.67 -21.81
CA GLU A 195 -0.74 -16.24 -22.04
C GLU A 195 -0.76 -15.49 -20.72
N ASN A 196 0.32 -14.76 -20.47
CA ASN A 196 0.48 -13.92 -19.30
C ASN A 196 0.71 -12.46 -19.72
N LEU A 197 0.27 -11.53 -18.86
CA LEU A 197 0.54 -10.11 -18.99
C LEU A 197 1.44 -9.65 -17.85
N ASN A 198 2.39 -8.78 -18.16
CA ASN A 198 3.13 -8.03 -17.17
C ASN A 198 2.66 -6.58 -17.21
N VAL A 199 2.20 -6.08 -16.07
CA VAL A 199 1.70 -4.71 -15.93
C VAL A 199 2.64 -3.95 -15.02
N GLU A 200 3.09 -2.78 -15.49
CA GLU A 200 3.93 -1.86 -14.73
C GLU A 200 3.21 -0.52 -14.64
N ILE A 201 3.07 0.03 -13.45
CA ILE A 201 2.39 1.30 -13.20
C ILE A 201 3.34 2.22 -12.44
N HIS A 202 3.56 3.42 -12.98
CA HIS A 202 4.46 4.41 -12.43
C HIS A 202 3.70 5.40 -11.56
N PHE A 203 4.24 5.70 -10.39
CA PHE A 203 3.72 6.71 -9.49
C PHE A 203 4.82 7.68 -9.08
N GLU A 204 4.44 8.95 -9.00
CA GLU A 204 5.22 10.01 -8.39
C GLU A 204 4.55 10.41 -7.07
N ARG A 205 5.33 10.63 -6.05
CA ARG A 205 4.84 11.20 -4.81
C ARG A 205 5.63 12.46 -4.44
N GLU A 206 4.93 13.45 -3.94
CA GLU A 206 5.60 14.59 -3.35
C GLU A 206 6.31 14.14 -2.07
N VAL A 207 7.61 14.37 -2.03
CA VAL A 207 8.44 14.11 -0.85
C VAL A 207 8.92 15.45 -0.33
N GLY A 208 8.51 15.82 0.88
CA GLY A 208 8.86 17.12 1.44
C GLY A 208 8.61 17.21 2.94
N ARG A 209 9.06 18.28 3.55
CA ARG A 209 8.70 18.67 4.90
C ARG A 209 7.55 19.66 4.85
N ILE A 210 6.59 19.50 5.75
CA ILE A 210 5.56 20.49 5.98
C ILE A 210 6.02 21.31 7.18
N TYR A 211 6.15 22.63 7.00
CA TYR A 211 6.38 23.54 8.10
C TYR A 211 5.12 23.76 8.95
N PRO A 212 5.23 24.27 10.16
CA PRO A 212 4.08 24.57 11.02
C PRO A 212 3.10 25.59 10.40
N ASP A 213 3.56 26.41 9.44
CA ASP A 213 2.73 27.35 8.67
C ASP A 213 1.98 26.70 7.49
N GLY A 214 2.15 25.38 7.30
CA GLY A 214 1.54 24.64 6.20
C GLY A 214 2.31 24.71 4.87
N SER A 215 3.42 25.43 4.81
CA SER A 215 4.27 25.47 3.62
C SER A 215 5.00 24.13 3.41
N LYS A 216 5.16 23.73 2.15
CA LYS A 216 5.84 22.47 1.78
C LYS A 216 7.20 22.76 1.18
N ILE A 217 8.27 22.12 1.68
CA ILE A 217 9.57 22.10 1.02
C ILE A 217 9.76 20.75 0.33
N PRO A 218 9.79 20.70 -1.00
CA PRO A 218 10.13 19.49 -1.73
C PRO A 218 11.54 18.99 -1.37
N ASN A 219 11.73 17.69 -1.28
CA ASN A 219 13.02 17.08 -0.95
C ASN A 219 14.12 17.32 -2.00
N SER A 220 13.72 17.71 -3.23
CA SER A 220 14.63 18.07 -4.32
C SER A 220 15.58 19.24 -3.96
N ASN A 221 15.20 20.09 -3.02
CA ASN A 221 16.03 21.21 -2.57
C ASN A 221 17.06 20.83 -1.49
N ARG A 222 17.05 19.59 -0.99
CA ARG A 222 18.05 19.13 0.00
C ARG A 222 19.48 19.04 -0.53
N ARG A 223 19.68 19.03 -1.85
CA ARG A 223 21.02 19.01 -2.46
C ARG A 223 21.67 20.39 -2.56
N MET A 224 20.93 21.49 -2.35
CA MET A 224 21.45 22.87 -2.50
C MET A 224 21.65 23.63 -1.19
N ALA A 225 21.20 23.10 -0.07
CA ALA A 225 21.48 23.68 1.24
C ALA A 225 22.80 23.12 1.82
N HIS A 226 23.89 23.21 1.07
CA HIS A 226 25.20 23.34 1.67
C HIS A 226 25.34 24.81 2.00
N ASP A 227 25.03 25.17 3.22
CA ASP A 227 25.23 26.50 3.78
C ASP A 227 26.70 26.91 3.54
N PRO A 228 26.96 28.02 2.83
CA PRO A 228 28.29 28.59 2.88
C PRO A 228 28.49 29.10 4.30
N THR A 229 29.44 28.53 5.00
CA THR A 229 29.98 29.07 6.25
C THR A 229 30.20 30.55 6.09
N PRO A 230 29.60 31.46 6.92
CA PRO A 230 29.93 32.87 6.87
C PRO A 230 31.42 32.97 7.20
N GLY A 231 32.18 33.54 6.27
CA GLY A 231 33.59 33.79 6.43
C GLY A 231 33.86 34.59 7.67
N ALA A 232 34.84 34.12 8.40
CA ALA A 232 35.53 34.89 9.40
C ALA A 232 36.20 36.12 8.71
N ASP A 233 35.84 37.31 9.14
CA ASP A 233 36.64 38.50 9.13
C ASP A 233 36.78 38.98 10.58
#